data_ad4739d1aff5073d3020e219afc50aeb
#
_entry.id   ad4739d1aff5073d3020e219afc50aeb
#
_cell.length_a   1.000
_cell.length_b   1.000
_cell.length_c   1.000
_cell.angle_alpha   90.00
_cell.angle_beta   90.00
_cell.angle_gamma   90.00
#
_symmetry.space_group_name_H-M   'P 1'
#
loop_
_entity.id
_entity.type
_entity.pdbx_description
1 polymer ?
#
loop_
_entity_poly.entity_id
_entity_poly.type
_entity_poly.pdbx_seq_one_letter_code
_entity_poly.pdbx_strand_id
1 'polypeptide(L)'
;MTQASFPTAPDKAALERGEILSPRFDANGLVAVVATHAETGEVLMFAHMNAEALARTLELGEAVYFSRSRNEIWHKGATSGQIQKIVEMRIDCDQDCIWLKVLPQGDGGACHVGFRSCFYRVIEDGALVERP
;
A
#
# COMPACT_ATOMS: atom_id res chain seq x y z
N MET A 1 -12.56 -17.96 -13.72
CA MET A 1 -12.17 -16.91 -12.77
C MET A 1 -11.48 -15.78 -13.51
N THR A 2 -12.00 -14.59 -13.38
CA THR A 2 -11.44 -13.42 -14.09
C THR A 2 -10.23 -12.90 -13.31
N GLN A 3 -9.11 -12.74 -13.98
CA GLN A 3 -7.96 -12.07 -13.37
C GLN A 3 -8.23 -10.56 -13.40
N ALA A 4 -7.88 -9.90 -12.30
CA ALA A 4 -7.95 -8.45 -12.24
C ALA A 4 -6.93 -7.87 -13.21
N SER A 5 -7.33 -6.89 -13.99
CA SER A 5 -6.46 -6.21 -14.93
C SER A 5 -6.81 -4.73 -14.99
N PHE A 6 -5.82 -3.92 -15.35
CA PHE A 6 -5.97 -2.48 -15.52
C PHE A 6 -5.56 -2.11 -16.94
N PRO A 7 -6.21 -1.10 -17.51
CA PRO A 7 -5.85 -0.69 -18.87
C PRO A 7 -4.43 -0.13 -18.90
N THR A 8 -3.80 -0.19 -20.06
CA THR A 8 -2.48 0.43 -20.28
C THR A 8 -2.68 1.80 -20.90
N ALA A 9 -2.03 2.82 -20.33
CA ALA A 9 -2.06 4.15 -20.91
C ALA A 9 -1.41 4.14 -22.31
N PRO A 10 -2.01 4.80 -23.32
CA PRO A 10 -1.53 4.71 -24.69
C PRO A 10 -0.20 5.43 -24.92
N ASP A 11 0.14 6.43 -24.11
CA ASP A 11 1.37 7.18 -24.24
C ASP A 11 1.78 7.82 -22.91
N LYS A 12 2.94 8.47 -22.90
CA LYS A 12 3.48 9.10 -21.70
C LYS A 12 2.58 10.22 -21.16
N ALA A 13 1.99 11.01 -22.03
CA ALA A 13 1.10 12.10 -21.60
C ALA A 13 -0.14 11.55 -20.91
N ALA A 14 -0.74 10.49 -21.44
CA ALA A 14 -1.88 9.84 -20.81
C ALA A 14 -1.49 9.18 -19.48
N LEU A 15 -0.30 8.60 -19.40
CA LEU A 15 0.21 8.00 -18.17
C LEU A 15 0.37 9.04 -17.06
N GLU A 16 0.98 10.18 -17.39
CA GLU A 16 1.40 11.17 -16.39
C GLU A 16 0.33 12.22 -16.08
N ARG A 17 -0.57 12.52 -17.01
CA ARG A 17 -1.53 13.62 -16.88
C ARG A 17 -2.96 13.24 -17.25
N GLY A 18 -3.21 12.01 -17.69
CA GLY A 18 -4.53 11.54 -18.06
C GLY A 18 -5.33 11.05 -16.87
N GLU A 19 -6.48 10.46 -17.15
CA GLU A 19 -7.43 10.00 -16.14
C GLU A 19 -7.51 8.48 -16.04
N ILE A 20 -6.68 7.77 -16.80
CA ILE A 20 -6.68 6.30 -16.80
C ILE A 20 -5.80 5.78 -15.67
N LEU A 21 -6.38 4.98 -14.78
CA LEU A 21 -5.61 4.26 -13.78
C LEU A 21 -4.90 3.11 -14.49
N SER A 22 -3.61 3.27 -14.71
CA SER A 22 -2.76 2.35 -15.45
C SER A 22 -1.49 2.04 -14.65
N PRO A 23 -1.62 1.31 -13.51
CA PRO A 23 -0.47 1.07 -12.65
C PRO A 23 0.64 0.34 -13.42
N ARG A 24 1.86 0.83 -13.26
CA ARG A 24 3.02 0.21 -13.90
C ARG A 24 3.59 -0.86 -12.98
N PHE A 25 3.01 -2.04 -13.08
CA PHE A 25 3.51 -3.19 -12.32
C PHE A 25 4.91 -3.56 -12.81
N ASP A 26 5.75 -4.00 -11.86
CA ASP A 26 7.11 -4.44 -12.20
C ASP A 26 7.11 -5.82 -12.86
N ALA A 27 8.32 -6.37 -13.10
CA ALA A 27 8.46 -7.67 -13.75
C ALA A 27 7.79 -8.81 -12.99
N ASN A 28 7.53 -8.62 -11.69
CA ASN A 28 6.85 -9.61 -10.84
C ASN A 28 5.36 -9.33 -10.70
N GLY A 29 4.84 -8.35 -11.43
CA GLY A 29 3.43 -7.98 -11.37
C GLY A 29 3.06 -7.19 -10.11
N LEU A 30 4.02 -6.49 -9.50
CA LEU A 30 3.83 -5.76 -8.25
C LEU A 30 4.02 -4.26 -8.43
N VAL A 31 3.28 -3.49 -7.66
CA VAL A 31 3.45 -2.04 -7.53
C VAL A 31 3.72 -1.71 -6.07
N ALA A 32 4.62 -0.76 -5.83
CA ALA A 32 4.96 -0.31 -4.48
C ALA A 32 3.82 0.49 -3.86
N VAL A 33 3.65 0.37 -2.55
CA VAL A 33 2.59 1.06 -1.81
C VAL A 33 3.16 1.64 -0.52
N VAL A 34 2.89 2.91 -0.28
CA VAL A 34 3.19 3.58 0.99
C VAL A 34 1.86 3.87 1.67
N ALA A 35 1.72 3.50 2.93
CA ALA A 35 0.52 3.79 3.72
C ALA A 35 0.86 4.80 4.80
N THR A 36 0.09 5.89 4.88
CA THR A 36 0.23 6.91 5.91
C THR A 36 -1.07 7.05 6.69
N HIS A 37 -0.96 7.53 7.91
CA HIS A 37 -2.14 7.82 8.73
C HIS A 37 -2.86 9.04 8.16
N ALA A 38 -4.17 8.91 7.91
CA ALA A 38 -4.95 9.97 7.25
C ALA A 38 -5.03 11.26 8.05
N GLU A 39 -4.92 11.18 9.39
CA GLU A 39 -5.03 12.35 10.27
C GLU A 39 -3.69 12.95 10.65
N THR A 40 -2.67 12.14 10.89
CA THR A 40 -1.38 12.60 11.38
C THR A 40 -0.33 12.75 10.29
N GLY A 41 -0.50 12.06 9.16
CA GLY A 41 0.49 12.01 8.08
C GLY A 41 1.66 11.09 8.37
N GLU A 42 1.66 10.40 9.49
CA GLU A 42 2.74 9.48 9.84
C GLU A 42 2.83 8.34 8.82
N VAL A 43 4.04 8.02 8.37
CA VAL A 43 4.26 6.86 7.50
C VAL A 43 4.11 5.61 8.35
N LEU A 44 3.16 4.77 7.99
CA LEU A 44 2.85 3.57 8.76
C LEU A 44 3.59 2.33 8.24
N MET A 45 3.61 2.15 6.93
CA MET A 45 4.24 0.97 6.35
C MET A 45 4.51 1.14 4.86
N PHE A 46 5.38 0.29 4.34
CA PHE A 46 5.65 0.11 2.93
C PHE A 46 5.32 -1.34 2.57
N ALA A 47 4.62 -1.53 1.48
CA ALA A 47 4.21 -2.86 1.04
C ALA A 47 4.08 -2.91 -0.48
N HIS A 48 3.46 -3.96 -1.00
CA HIS A 48 3.24 -4.15 -2.42
C HIS A 48 1.80 -4.61 -2.68
N MET A 49 1.33 -4.36 -3.90
CA MET A 49 0.06 -4.88 -4.40
C MET A 49 0.31 -5.50 -5.77
N ASN A 50 -0.33 -6.64 -6.03
CA ASN A 50 -0.51 -7.10 -7.40
C ASN A 50 -1.84 -6.54 -7.91
N ALA A 51 -2.21 -6.83 -9.15
CA ALA A 51 -3.45 -6.30 -9.73
C ALA A 51 -4.69 -6.73 -8.94
N GLU A 52 -4.71 -7.97 -8.45
CA GLU A 52 -5.82 -8.47 -7.65
C GLU A 52 -5.93 -7.73 -6.30
N ALA A 53 -4.81 -7.50 -5.61
CA ALA A 53 -4.80 -6.77 -4.34
C ALA A 53 -5.32 -5.34 -4.53
N LEU A 54 -4.87 -4.66 -5.58
CA LEU A 54 -5.35 -3.31 -5.90
C LEU A 54 -6.85 -3.31 -6.21
N ALA A 55 -7.32 -4.25 -7.01
CA ALA A 55 -8.73 -4.35 -7.34
C ALA A 55 -9.58 -4.58 -6.08
N ARG A 56 -9.13 -5.44 -5.18
CA ARG A 56 -9.83 -5.68 -3.91
C ARG A 56 -9.83 -4.46 -3.00
N THR A 57 -8.72 -3.72 -2.96
CA THR A 57 -8.63 -2.48 -2.19
C THR A 57 -9.65 -1.47 -2.69
N LEU A 58 -9.76 -1.30 -4.00
CA LEU A 58 -10.74 -0.39 -4.61
C LEU A 58 -12.18 -0.82 -4.32
N GLU A 59 -12.45 -2.11 -4.32
CA GLU A 59 -13.78 -2.65 -4.08
C GLU A 59 -14.17 -2.54 -2.61
N LEU A 60 -13.27 -2.93 -1.69
CA LEU A 60 -13.57 -3.00 -0.27
C LEU A 60 -13.45 -1.67 0.48
N GLY A 61 -12.64 -0.74 -0.03
CA GLY A 61 -12.31 0.47 0.72
C GLY A 61 -11.41 0.19 1.91
N GLU A 62 -10.74 -0.95 1.91
CA GLU A 62 -9.79 -1.39 2.95
C GLU A 62 -8.53 -1.89 2.27
N ALA A 63 -7.37 -1.71 2.92
CA ALA A 63 -6.09 -2.06 2.30
C ALA A 63 -5.92 -3.58 2.17
N VAL A 64 -5.70 -4.02 0.96
CA VAL A 64 -5.34 -5.41 0.62
C VAL A 64 -3.99 -5.37 -0.07
N TYR A 65 -3.03 -6.08 0.47
CA TYR A 65 -1.66 -6.11 -0.04
C TYR A 65 -1.31 -7.46 -0.62
N PHE A 66 -0.14 -7.54 -1.25
CA PHE A 66 0.44 -8.80 -1.68
C PHE A 66 1.70 -9.07 -0.85
N SER A 67 1.72 -10.20 -0.16
CA SER A 67 2.87 -10.62 0.63
C SER A 67 3.89 -11.32 -0.26
N ARG A 68 5.05 -10.68 -0.47
CA ARG A 68 6.12 -11.25 -1.30
C ARG A 68 6.73 -12.50 -0.66
N SER A 69 6.90 -12.50 0.65
CA SER A 69 7.52 -13.63 1.35
C SER A 69 6.63 -14.88 1.36
N ARG A 70 5.30 -14.68 1.41
CA ARG A 70 4.34 -15.79 1.40
C ARG A 70 3.72 -16.04 0.04
N ASN A 71 4.00 -15.15 -0.92
CA ASN A 71 3.47 -15.21 -2.28
C ASN A 71 1.94 -15.33 -2.31
N GLU A 72 1.26 -14.49 -1.52
CA GLU A 72 -0.20 -14.53 -1.41
C GLU A 72 -0.81 -13.16 -1.13
N ILE A 73 -2.09 -13.03 -1.44
CA ILE A 73 -2.91 -11.87 -1.10
C ILE A 73 -3.02 -11.77 0.43
N TRP A 74 -2.93 -10.55 0.94
CA TRP A 74 -3.02 -10.29 2.37
C TRP A 74 -3.97 -9.12 2.63
N HIS A 75 -5.18 -9.43 3.10
CA HIS A 75 -6.13 -8.42 3.55
C HIS A 75 -5.70 -7.93 4.93
N LYS A 76 -5.11 -6.74 5.00
CA LYS A 76 -4.54 -6.19 6.23
C LYS A 76 -5.62 -6.12 7.32
N GLY A 77 -5.36 -6.79 8.44
CA GLY A 77 -6.24 -6.75 9.61
C GLY A 77 -7.41 -7.73 9.58
N ALA A 78 -7.58 -8.54 8.53
CA ALA A 78 -8.69 -9.49 8.46
C ALA A 78 -8.73 -10.46 9.65
N THR A 79 -7.55 -10.81 10.17
CA THR A 79 -7.43 -11.71 11.33
C THR A 79 -7.16 -10.94 12.61
N SER A 80 -6.27 -9.95 12.58
CA SER A 80 -5.83 -9.22 13.77
C SER A 80 -6.78 -8.09 14.20
N GLY A 81 -7.70 -7.67 13.33
CA GLY A 81 -8.55 -6.52 13.56
C GLY A 81 -7.89 -5.19 13.19
N GLN A 82 -6.64 -5.20 12.79
CA GLN A 82 -5.89 -4.00 12.40
C GLN A 82 -6.15 -3.62 10.93
N ILE A 83 -7.42 -3.54 10.57
CA ILE A 83 -7.86 -3.14 9.24
C ILE A 83 -7.45 -1.69 8.98
N GLN A 84 -7.08 -1.39 7.75
CA GLN A 84 -6.75 -0.05 7.32
C GLN A 84 -7.84 0.45 6.38
N LYS A 85 -8.71 1.31 6.88
CA LYS A 85 -9.77 1.92 6.05
C LYS A 85 -9.16 2.98 5.16
N ILE A 86 -9.50 2.92 3.88
CA ILE A 86 -8.99 3.89 2.88
C ILE A 86 -9.78 5.20 2.99
N VAL A 87 -9.06 6.29 3.18
CA VAL A 87 -9.64 7.65 3.13
C VAL A 87 -9.37 8.27 1.78
N GLU A 88 -8.15 8.09 1.26
CA GLU A 88 -7.75 8.63 -0.04
C GLU A 88 -6.66 7.76 -0.62
N MET A 89 -6.67 7.59 -1.92
CA MET A 89 -5.62 6.88 -2.66
C MET A 89 -5.03 7.82 -3.70
N ARG A 90 -3.72 7.86 -3.77
CA ARG A 90 -2.97 8.62 -4.78
C ARG A 90 -1.99 7.70 -5.48
N ILE A 91 -1.61 8.06 -6.68
CA ILE A 91 -0.58 7.36 -7.43
C ILE A 91 0.40 8.41 -7.94
N ASP A 92 1.69 8.05 -8.05
CA ASP A 92 2.69 9.01 -8.48
C ASP A 92 2.65 9.26 -9.99
N CYS A 93 3.49 10.19 -10.47
CA CYS A 93 3.38 10.69 -11.85
C CYS A 93 3.57 9.60 -12.92
N ASP A 94 4.44 8.63 -12.68
CA ASP A 94 4.66 7.53 -13.63
C ASP A 94 3.90 6.25 -13.26
N GLN A 95 3.01 6.35 -12.27
CA GLN A 95 2.11 5.29 -11.83
C GLN A 95 2.82 4.00 -11.39
N ASP A 96 3.95 4.13 -10.72
CA ASP A 96 4.67 2.97 -10.18
C ASP A 96 4.70 2.92 -8.66
N CYS A 97 4.05 3.87 -7.99
CA CYS A 97 3.91 3.86 -6.53
C CYS A 97 2.55 4.41 -6.12
N ILE A 98 1.86 3.68 -5.26
CA ILE A 98 0.56 4.07 -4.72
C ILE A 98 0.74 4.60 -3.30
N TRP A 99 0.02 5.66 -2.97
CA TRP A 99 -0.03 6.23 -1.64
C TRP A 99 -1.43 6.07 -1.06
N LEU A 100 -1.55 5.30 0.01
CA LEU A 100 -2.80 5.13 0.74
C LEU A 100 -2.80 6.02 1.97
N LYS A 101 -3.83 6.84 2.11
CA LYS A 101 -4.11 7.54 3.36
C LYS A 101 -5.17 6.73 4.08
N VAL A 102 -4.84 6.19 5.25
CA VAL A 102 -5.68 5.21 5.92
C VAL A 102 -6.00 5.61 7.35
N LEU A 103 -7.11 5.07 7.86
CA LEU A 103 -7.46 5.11 9.28
C LEU A 103 -7.33 3.70 9.85
N PRO A 104 -6.23 3.42 10.59
CA PRO A 104 -6.06 2.10 11.19
C PRO A 104 -7.15 1.80 12.21
N GLN A 105 -7.66 0.58 12.17
CA GLN A 105 -8.69 0.10 13.08
C GLN A 105 -8.09 -0.79 14.17
N GLY A 106 -8.93 -1.31 15.07
CA GLY A 106 -8.46 -2.14 16.16
C GLY A 106 -7.62 -1.33 17.14
N ASP A 107 -6.43 -1.80 17.46
CA ASP A 107 -5.49 -1.08 18.34
C ASP A 107 -4.69 0.00 17.61
N GLY A 108 -4.93 0.18 16.31
CA GLY A 108 -4.24 1.17 15.51
C GLY A 108 -2.86 0.77 15.02
N GLY A 109 -2.40 -0.45 15.32
CA GLY A 109 -1.10 -0.93 14.91
C GLY A 109 -1.02 -1.28 13.44
N ALA A 110 0.07 -0.91 12.78
CA ALA A 110 0.33 -1.29 11.39
C ALA A 110 1.37 -2.40 11.30
N CYS A 111 2.33 -2.40 12.20
CA CYS A 111 3.43 -3.35 12.20
C CYS A 111 3.06 -4.67 12.88
N HIS A 112 3.45 -5.80 12.27
CA HIS A 112 3.21 -7.13 12.86
C HIS A 112 3.97 -7.33 14.20
N VAL A 113 4.97 -6.51 14.47
CA VAL A 113 5.71 -6.52 15.74
C VAL A 113 4.91 -5.83 16.85
N GLY A 114 3.84 -5.11 16.50
CA GLY A 114 2.95 -4.47 17.46
C GLY A 114 3.08 -2.94 17.56
N PHE A 115 4.01 -2.34 16.83
CA PHE A 115 4.16 -0.89 16.82
C PHE A 115 3.14 -0.23 15.89
N ARG A 116 2.83 1.04 16.17
CA ARG A 116 1.94 1.83 15.34
C ARG A 116 2.46 1.94 13.91
N SER A 117 3.76 2.13 13.72
CA SER A 117 4.42 2.23 12.43
C SER A 117 5.46 1.14 12.28
N CYS A 118 5.64 0.66 11.05
CA CYS A 118 6.75 -0.24 10.74
C CYS A 118 8.11 0.48 10.83
N PHE A 119 8.10 1.80 10.81
CA PHE A 119 9.30 2.63 10.86
C PHE A 119 9.60 3.08 12.29
N TYR A 120 9.69 2.12 13.20
CA TYR A 120 9.88 2.39 14.65
C TYR A 120 11.34 2.48 15.08
N ARG A 121 12.27 2.35 14.13
CA ARG A 121 13.71 2.47 14.42
C ARG A 121 14.33 3.57 13.58
N VAL A 122 15.27 4.27 14.19
CA VAL A 122 16.04 5.34 13.55
C VAL A 122 17.44 4.81 13.27
N ILE A 123 18.01 5.22 12.14
CA ILE A 123 19.40 4.92 11.81
C ILE A 123 20.26 6.07 12.37
N GLU A 124 21.08 5.78 13.35
CA GLU A 124 22.00 6.75 13.97
C GLU A 124 23.38 6.15 14.06
N ASP A 125 24.38 6.86 13.55
CA ASP A 125 25.79 6.44 13.58
C ASP A 125 26.00 5.00 13.07
N GLY A 126 25.24 4.63 12.04
CA GLY A 126 25.34 3.31 11.42
C GLY A 126 24.66 2.18 12.20
N ALA A 127 23.90 2.51 13.25
CA ALA A 127 23.19 1.52 14.06
C ALA A 127 21.70 1.85 14.13
N LEU A 128 20.92 0.93 14.70
CA LEU A 128 19.48 1.09 14.84
C LEU A 128 19.11 1.43 16.28
N VAL A 129 18.24 2.42 16.44
CA VAL A 129 17.71 2.83 17.74
C VAL A 129 16.19 2.84 17.66
N GLU A 130 15.50 2.16 18.58
CA GLU A 130 14.05 2.18 18.63
C GLU A 130 13.53 3.54 19.10
N ARG A 131 12.62 4.12 18.30
CA ARG A 131 11.90 5.37 18.65
C ARG A 131 10.50 5.26 18.09
N PRO A 132 9.66 4.47 18.78
CA PRO A 132 8.28 4.24 18.33
C PRO A 132 7.46 5.52 18.31
#